data_21fc3dc395636ab194b34d733eebb034
#
_entry.id   21fc3dc395636ab194b34d733eebb034
#
_cell.length_a   1.000
_cell.length_b   1.000
_cell.length_c   1.000
_cell.angle_alpha   90.00
_cell.angle_beta   90.00
_cell.angle_gamma   90.00
#
_symmetry.space_group_name_H-M   'P 1'
#
loop_
_entity.id
_entity.type
_entity.pdbx_description
1 polymer ?
#
loop_
_entity_poly.entity_id
_entity_poly.type
_entity_poly.pdbx_seq_one_letter_code
_entity_poly.pdbx_strand_id
1 'polypeptide(L)'
;PGGGIIQGSASEAVLVAVLAAREQAVYREKELHPELSESDIRGKLIGYSSDQSNSCIEKAGVLAAMPIILLPAGEDFVLRGDVLKKAIERDVAAGLIPVICVATLGTTGTCAYDDIESLGKVCEKHQVWLHVDAAYAGAAMALNECAEMRRGLDRVDSLNFNLHKFMLVNFDCSAMWLRDANKVVDSFNVDRIYLKHKYEGQTQIPDFRHWQIPLGRRFRALKVWITFRTVGAEGLRAHVRKHINLAVQFENLLKADSRFEIVAPRALGLVCFRPKGDNEITAQLLQRL
;
A
#
# COMPACT_ATOMS: atom_id res chain seq x y z
N PRO A 1 8.75 8.09 17.23
CA PRO A 1 9.31 6.77 16.99
C PRO A 1 8.42 5.94 16.07
N GLY A 2 9.03 5.02 15.31
CA GLY A 2 8.31 4.11 14.44
C GLY A 2 7.39 3.15 15.19
N GLY A 3 6.42 2.59 14.50
CA GLY A 3 5.49 1.64 15.10
C GLY A 3 4.76 0.77 14.08
N GLY A 4 4.04 -0.22 14.58
CA GLY A 4 3.25 -1.11 13.75
C GLY A 4 1.91 -1.47 14.38
N ILE A 5 0.94 -1.72 13.51
CA ILE A 5 -0.41 -2.14 13.89
C ILE A 5 -0.93 -3.19 12.91
N ILE A 6 -1.79 -4.08 13.38
CA ILE A 6 -2.51 -5.01 12.52
C ILE A 6 -3.88 -4.41 12.21
N GLN A 7 -4.11 -4.02 10.96
CA GLN A 7 -5.37 -3.58 10.40
C GLN A 7 -6.21 -4.79 9.90
N GLY A 8 -7.50 -4.57 9.61
CA GLY A 8 -8.37 -5.59 9.03
C GLY A 8 -7.97 -5.95 7.59
N SER A 9 -7.62 -4.96 6.78
CA SER A 9 -7.29 -5.14 5.37
C SER A 9 -6.30 -4.10 4.89
N ALA A 10 -5.70 -4.31 3.70
CA ALA A 10 -4.92 -3.29 3.01
C ALA A 10 -5.78 -2.03 2.73
N SER A 11 -7.05 -2.20 2.39
CA SER A 11 -7.96 -1.08 2.16
C SER A 11 -8.11 -0.18 3.39
N GLU A 12 -8.15 -0.78 4.59
CA GLU A 12 -8.18 -0.04 5.85
C GLU A 12 -6.82 0.63 6.13
N ALA A 13 -5.71 -0.08 5.90
CA ALA A 13 -4.37 0.45 6.08
C ALA A 13 -4.09 1.65 5.15
N VAL A 14 -4.47 1.55 3.88
CA VAL A 14 -4.37 2.65 2.90
C VAL A 14 -5.21 3.84 3.34
N LEU A 15 -6.47 3.61 3.75
CA LEU A 15 -7.34 4.69 4.22
C LEU A 15 -6.75 5.39 5.46
N VAL A 16 -6.20 4.64 6.41
CA VAL A 16 -5.51 5.22 7.59
C VAL A 16 -4.32 6.06 7.15
N ALA A 17 -3.51 5.60 6.20
CA ALA A 17 -2.37 6.36 5.68
C ALA A 17 -2.82 7.64 4.96
N VAL A 18 -3.87 7.57 4.13
CA VAL A 18 -4.43 8.73 3.41
C VAL A 18 -4.97 9.77 4.39
N LEU A 19 -5.72 9.36 5.41
CA LEU A 19 -6.26 10.26 6.41
C LEU A 19 -5.15 10.90 7.26
N ALA A 20 -4.15 10.13 7.69
CA ALA A 20 -3.02 10.65 8.44
C ALA A 20 -2.21 11.66 7.62
N ALA A 21 -1.87 11.34 6.38
CA ALA A 21 -1.17 12.24 5.48
C ALA A 21 -1.94 13.53 5.22
N ARG A 22 -3.28 13.43 5.06
CA ARG A 22 -4.17 14.58 4.89
C ARG A 22 -4.11 15.53 6.09
N GLU A 23 -4.27 15.02 7.29
CA GLU A 23 -4.24 15.85 8.50
C GLU A 23 -2.84 16.46 8.71
N GLN A 24 -1.77 15.73 8.49
CA GLN A 24 -0.41 16.26 8.57
C GLN A 24 -0.18 17.41 7.56
N ALA A 25 -0.75 17.31 6.36
CA ALA A 25 -0.69 18.39 5.38
C ALA A 25 -1.50 19.62 5.85
N VAL A 26 -2.69 19.42 6.43
CA VAL A 26 -3.49 20.51 7.00
C VAL A 26 -2.73 21.23 8.12
N TYR A 27 -2.12 20.48 9.05
CA TYR A 27 -1.32 21.08 10.14
C TYR A 27 -0.15 21.87 9.60
N ARG A 28 0.62 21.33 8.68
CA ARG A 28 1.75 22.01 8.04
C ARG A 28 1.31 23.30 7.34
N GLU A 29 0.27 23.24 6.52
CA GLU A 29 -0.21 24.41 5.78
C GLU A 29 -0.79 25.48 6.73
N LYS A 30 -1.42 25.07 7.83
CA LYS A 30 -1.95 25.98 8.84
C LYS A 30 -0.85 26.70 9.61
N GLU A 31 0.30 26.04 9.85
CA GLU A 31 1.48 26.68 10.44
C GLU A 31 2.12 27.70 9.49
N LEU A 32 2.18 27.40 8.19
CA LEU A 32 2.76 28.26 7.17
C LEU A 32 1.83 29.42 6.79
N HIS A 33 0.52 29.20 6.83
CA HIS A 33 -0.54 30.09 6.41
C HIS A 33 -1.65 30.20 7.47
N PRO A 34 -1.38 30.83 8.63
CA PRO A 34 -2.36 30.96 9.73
C PRO A 34 -3.68 31.63 9.34
N GLU A 35 -3.65 32.47 8.30
CA GLU A 35 -4.81 33.19 7.76
C GLU A 35 -5.80 32.30 7.01
N LEU A 36 -5.36 31.18 6.44
CA LEU A 36 -6.24 30.28 5.70
C LEU A 36 -7.13 29.47 6.65
N SER A 37 -8.37 29.26 6.28
CA SER A 37 -9.23 28.32 6.99
C SER A 37 -8.84 26.87 6.65
N GLU A 38 -9.16 25.93 7.54
CA GLU A 38 -8.94 24.51 7.21
C GLU A 38 -9.73 24.06 5.97
N SER A 39 -10.92 24.64 5.75
CA SER A 39 -11.72 24.36 4.56
C SER A 39 -11.00 24.76 3.27
N ASP A 40 -10.33 25.93 3.26
CA ASP A 40 -9.58 26.44 2.12
C ASP A 40 -8.37 25.53 1.81
N ILE A 41 -7.69 25.06 2.86
CA ILE A 41 -6.59 24.12 2.74
C ILE A 41 -7.10 22.77 2.22
N ARG A 42 -8.12 22.19 2.85
CA ARG A 42 -8.68 20.88 2.48
C ARG A 42 -9.18 20.83 1.04
N GLY A 43 -9.73 21.92 0.53
CA GLY A 43 -10.20 22.04 -0.85
C GLY A 43 -9.09 22.00 -1.91
N LYS A 44 -7.82 22.12 -1.51
CA LYS A 44 -6.65 22.09 -2.39
C LYS A 44 -5.83 20.80 -2.31
N LEU A 45 -6.12 19.92 -1.36
CA LEU A 45 -5.34 18.70 -1.12
C LEU A 45 -5.53 17.69 -2.24
N ILE A 46 -4.43 17.04 -2.65
CA ILE A 46 -4.43 16.06 -3.72
C ILE A 46 -3.42 14.92 -3.44
N GLY A 47 -3.78 13.71 -3.84
CA GLY A 47 -2.91 12.55 -3.77
C GLY A 47 -2.64 11.93 -5.13
N TYR A 48 -1.71 10.98 -5.17
CA TYR A 48 -1.27 10.31 -6.39
C TYR A 48 -1.15 8.80 -6.20
N SER A 49 -1.41 8.06 -7.26
CA SER A 49 -1.11 6.63 -7.35
C SER A 49 -0.91 6.23 -8.82
N SER A 50 -0.53 4.98 -9.07
CA SER A 50 -0.47 4.40 -10.42
C SER A 50 -1.86 4.05 -10.95
N ASP A 51 -2.08 4.14 -12.26
CA ASP A 51 -3.25 3.58 -12.96
C ASP A 51 -3.31 2.03 -12.86
N GLN A 52 -2.22 1.40 -12.41
CA GLN A 52 -2.14 -0.04 -12.13
C GLN A 52 -2.48 -0.38 -10.67
N SER A 53 -2.75 0.61 -9.84
CA SER A 53 -3.01 0.42 -8.41
C SER A 53 -4.37 -0.25 -8.14
N ASN A 54 -4.51 -0.81 -6.95
CA ASN A 54 -5.79 -1.40 -6.54
C ASN A 54 -6.85 -0.30 -6.31
N SER A 55 -8.09 -0.56 -6.71
CA SER A 55 -9.22 0.36 -6.56
C SER A 55 -9.50 0.83 -5.12
N CYS A 56 -8.96 0.15 -4.12
CA CYS A 56 -9.07 0.59 -2.73
C CYS A 56 -8.41 1.96 -2.50
N ILE A 57 -7.44 2.34 -3.33
CA ILE A 57 -6.74 3.62 -3.24
C ILE A 57 -7.65 4.76 -3.69
N GLU A 58 -8.33 4.61 -4.84
CA GLU A 58 -9.35 5.57 -5.30
C GLU A 58 -10.48 5.68 -4.28
N LYS A 59 -10.94 4.53 -3.76
CA LYS A 59 -11.96 4.50 -2.70
C LYS A 59 -11.51 5.21 -1.43
N ALA A 60 -10.24 5.08 -1.03
CA ALA A 60 -9.70 5.81 0.10
C ALA A 60 -9.72 7.33 -0.13
N GLY A 61 -9.42 7.79 -1.35
CA GLY A 61 -9.54 9.19 -1.75
C GLY A 61 -10.98 9.71 -1.63
N VAL A 62 -11.96 8.95 -2.13
CA VAL A 62 -13.39 9.28 -1.99
C VAL A 62 -13.79 9.39 -0.52
N LEU A 63 -13.43 8.41 0.31
CA LEU A 63 -13.76 8.39 1.74
C LEU A 63 -13.05 9.51 2.52
N ALA A 64 -11.84 9.88 2.10
CA ALA A 64 -11.08 10.99 2.68
C ALA A 64 -11.52 12.37 2.15
N ALA A 65 -12.46 12.44 1.21
CA ALA A 65 -12.84 13.67 0.50
C ALA A 65 -11.61 14.40 -0.07
N MET A 66 -10.66 13.65 -0.63
CA MET A 66 -9.42 14.15 -1.23
C MET A 66 -9.18 13.43 -2.55
N PRO A 67 -9.10 14.12 -3.69
CA PRO A 67 -8.84 13.49 -4.98
C PRO A 67 -7.51 12.71 -4.99
N ILE A 68 -7.53 11.52 -5.57
CA ILE A 68 -6.33 10.74 -5.90
C ILE A 68 -6.22 10.69 -7.41
N ILE A 69 -5.14 11.23 -7.98
CA ILE A 69 -4.87 11.18 -9.42
C ILE A 69 -4.13 9.89 -9.73
N LEU A 70 -4.67 9.14 -10.69
CA LEU A 70 -4.00 7.98 -11.24
C LEU A 70 -3.01 8.43 -12.33
N LEU A 71 -1.74 8.15 -12.10
CA LEU A 71 -0.65 8.48 -13.01
C LEU A 71 -0.37 7.30 -13.93
N PRO A 72 -0.02 7.56 -15.21
CA PRO A 72 0.26 6.50 -16.16
C PRO A 72 1.54 5.75 -15.77
N ALA A 73 1.43 4.43 -15.67
CA ALA A 73 2.59 3.55 -15.59
C ALA A 73 3.29 3.43 -16.95
N GLY A 74 4.55 3.00 -16.93
CA GLY A 74 5.28 2.65 -18.15
C GLY A 74 4.72 1.38 -18.83
N GLU A 75 5.26 1.03 -19.99
CA GLU A 75 4.91 -0.20 -20.72
C GLU A 75 5.16 -1.47 -19.90
N ASP A 76 6.02 -1.40 -18.91
CA ASP A 76 6.32 -2.44 -17.93
C ASP A 76 5.41 -2.39 -16.69
N PHE A 77 4.34 -1.59 -16.71
CA PHE A 77 3.35 -1.40 -15.64
C PHE A 77 3.92 -0.77 -14.35
N VAL A 78 5.05 -0.06 -14.44
CA VAL A 78 5.77 0.52 -13.29
C VAL A 78 5.59 2.03 -13.25
N LEU A 79 5.15 2.57 -12.11
CA LEU A 79 5.16 4.00 -11.84
C LEU A 79 6.56 4.45 -11.38
N ARG A 80 7.04 5.56 -11.95
CA ARG A 80 8.38 6.11 -11.70
C ARG A 80 8.34 7.56 -11.19
N GLY A 81 9.41 7.94 -10.52
CA GLY A 81 9.54 9.27 -9.89
C GLY A 81 9.46 10.44 -10.86
N ASP A 82 9.88 10.30 -12.11
CA ASP A 82 9.82 11.39 -13.11
C ASP A 82 8.37 11.71 -13.50
N VAL A 83 7.49 10.70 -13.57
CA VAL A 83 6.05 10.87 -13.82
C VAL A 83 5.40 11.59 -12.63
N LEU A 84 5.69 11.11 -11.40
CA LEU A 84 5.18 11.74 -10.18
C LEU A 84 5.67 13.20 -10.05
N LYS A 85 6.96 13.44 -10.32
CA LYS A 85 7.54 14.80 -10.26
C LYS A 85 6.80 15.78 -11.18
N LYS A 86 6.58 15.39 -12.44
CA LYS A 86 5.85 16.23 -13.41
C LYS A 86 4.43 16.54 -12.95
N ALA A 87 3.74 15.55 -12.36
CA ALA A 87 2.40 15.74 -11.83
C ALA A 87 2.39 16.72 -10.64
N ILE A 88 3.30 16.54 -9.69
CA ILE A 88 3.44 17.43 -8.52
C ILE A 88 3.74 18.87 -8.99
N GLU A 89 4.72 19.07 -9.88
CA GLU A 89 5.10 20.40 -10.38
C GLU A 89 3.94 21.11 -11.09
N ARG A 90 3.16 20.39 -11.90
CA ARG A 90 1.94 20.87 -12.55
C ARG A 90 0.89 21.32 -11.53
N ASP A 91 0.63 20.48 -10.54
CA ASP A 91 -0.47 20.70 -9.59
C ASP A 91 -0.14 21.79 -8.56
N VAL A 92 1.12 21.88 -8.14
CA VAL A 92 1.62 23.01 -7.32
C VAL A 92 1.50 24.32 -8.09
N ALA A 93 1.83 24.36 -9.39
CA ALA A 93 1.66 25.53 -10.24
C ALA A 93 0.18 25.94 -10.38
N ALA A 94 -0.75 24.97 -10.26
CA ALA A 94 -2.20 25.21 -10.22
C ALA A 94 -2.73 25.60 -8.84
N GLY A 95 -1.87 25.72 -7.82
CA GLY A 95 -2.25 26.09 -6.45
C GLY A 95 -2.80 24.93 -5.62
N LEU A 96 -2.60 23.69 -6.05
CA LEU A 96 -2.95 22.49 -5.30
C LEU A 96 -1.82 22.09 -4.33
N ILE A 97 -2.16 21.31 -3.32
CA ILE A 97 -1.26 20.89 -2.26
C ILE A 97 -1.08 19.35 -2.34
N PRO A 98 0.06 18.85 -2.85
CA PRO A 98 0.38 17.45 -2.86
C PRO A 98 0.52 16.87 -1.44
N VAL A 99 -0.17 15.76 -1.16
CA VAL A 99 -0.27 15.18 0.19
C VAL A 99 0.38 13.82 0.29
N ILE A 100 0.01 12.91 -0.61
CA ILE A 100 0.39 11.50 -0.54
C ILE A 100 0.63 10.93 -1.93
N CYS A 101 1.63 10.07 -2.04
CA CYS A 101 1.78 9.11 -3.12
C CYS A 101 1.60 7.70 -2.55
N VAL A 102 0.66 6.94 -3.10
CA VAL A 102 0.49 5.52 -2.78
C VAL A 102 1.11 4.71 -3.91
N ALA A 103 2.26 4.11 -3.63
CA ALA A 103 2.95 3.21 -4.53
C ALA A 103 2.60 1.75 -4.24
N THR A 104 2.68 0.88 -5.22
CA THR A 104 2.32 -0.54 -5.07
C THR A 104 3.51 -1.45 -5.34
N LEU A 105 3.76 -2.38 -4.43
CA LEU A 105 4.63 -3.53 -4.68
C LEU A 105 3.77 -4.78 -4.88
N GLY A 106 3.64 -5.21 -6.13
CA GLY A 106 2.80 -6.32 -6.54
C GLY A 106 1.38 -5.89 -6.88
N THR A 107 1.24 -5.16 -8.00
CA THR A 107 -0.07 -4.73 -8.52
C THR A 107 -1.01 -5.89 -8.77
N THR A 108 -2.31 -5.67 -8.63
CA THR A 108 -3.32 -6.74 -8.75
C THR A 108 -3.34 -7.36 -10.15
N GLY A 109 -3.16 -6.55 -11.19
CA GLY A 109 -3.24 -7.00 -12.58
C GLY A 109 -2.01 -7.78 -13.05
N THR A 110 -0.81 -7.30 -12.75
CA THR A 110 0.44 -7.83 -13.33
C THR A 110 1.50 -8.20 -12.29
N CYS A 111 1.27 -7.89 -11.01
CA CYS A 111 2.28 -7.98 -9.94
C CYS A 111 3.52 -7.13 -10.22
N ALA A 112 3.38 -6.02 -10.97
CA ALA A 112 4.46 -5.06 -11.17
C ALA A 112 4.84 -4.36 -9.85
N TYR A 113 6.07 -3.84 -9.80
CA TYR A 113 6.61 -3.16 -8.63
C TYR A 113 6.95 -1.73 -9.01
N ASP A 114 6.27 -0.76 -8.40
CA ASP A 114 6.60 0.65 -8.58
C ASP A 114 8.03 0.96 -8.10
N ASP A 115 8.69 1.91 -8.74
CA ASP A 115 10.07 2.29 -8.40
C ASP A 115 10.10 3.14 -7.12
N ILE A 116 10.06 2.46 -5.97
CA ILE A 116 10.00 3.08 -4.64
C ILE A 116 11.17 4.04 -4.39
N GLU A 117 12.36 3.73 -4.92
CA GLU A 117 13.54 4.60 -4.72
C GLU A 117 13.37 5.94 -5.43
N SER A 118 12.94 5.92 -6.70
CA SER A 118 12.74 7.16 -7.45
C SER A 118 11.54 7.96 -6.94
N LEU A 119 10.45 7.29 -6.59
CA LEU A 119 9.27 7.91 -5.96
C LEU A 119 9.63 8.53 -4.61
N GLY A 120 10.39 7.82 -3.78
CA GLY A 120 10.81 8.29 -2.47
C GLY A 120 11.63 9.56 -2.52
N LYS A 121 12.58 9.67 -3.48
CA LYS A 121 13.36 10.90 -3.70
C LYS A 121 12.49 12.11 -4.05
N VAL A 122 11.44 11.89 -4.83
CA VAL A 122 10.48 12.95 -5.20
C VAL A 122 9.61 13.32 -4.01
N CYS A 123 9.08 12.33 -3.29
CA CYS A 123 8.24 12.54 -2.11
C CYS A 123 8.99 13.30 -1.01
N GLU A 124 10.23 12.93 -0.70
CA GLU A 124 11.08 13.67 0.26
C GLU A 124 11.26 15.14 -0.13
N LYS A 125 11.61 15.39 -1.41
CA LYS A 125 11.84 16.75 -1.91
C LYS A 125 10.62 17.63 -1.80
N HIS A 126 9.43 17.09 -2.01
CA HIS A 126 8.17 17.83 -2.03
C HIS A 126 7.34 17.68 -0.76
N GLN A 127 7.89 17.04 0.29
CA GLN A 127 7.20 16.77 1.56
C GLN A 127 5.85 16.04 1.38
N VAL A 128 5.80 15.13 0.41
CA VAL A 128 4.67 14.26 0.12
C VAL A 128 4.83 12.96 0.89
N TRP A 129 3.79 12.49 1.59
CA TRP A 129 3.80 11.21 2.28
C TRP A 129 3.93 10.07 1.27
N LEU A 130 4.89 9.17 1.45
CA LEU A 130 4.99 7.96 0.64
C LEU A 130 4.43 6.77 1.42
N HIS A 131 3.32 6.22 0.95
CA HIS A 131 2.77 4.96 1.42
C HIS A 131 3.03 3.85 0.40
N VAL A 132 3.44 2.67 0.87
CA VAL A 132 3.64 1.49 0.02
C VAL A 132 2.60 0.43 0.34
N ASP A 133 1.69 0.18 -0.60
CA ASP A 133 0.81 -0.98 -0.57
C ASP A 133 1.53 -2.20 -1.14
N ALA A 134 2.02 -3.04 -0.25
CA ALA A 134 2.64 -4.32 -0.57
C ALA A 134 1.71 -5.50 -0.20
N ALA A 135 0.39 -5.32 -0.30
CA ALA A 135 -0.61 -6.27 0.19
C ALA A 135 -0.33 -7.72 -0.24
N TYR A 136 0.13 -7.92 -1.47
CA TYR A 136 0.48 -9.23 -2.01
C TYR A 136 1.98 -9.52 -1.88
N ALA A 137 2.82 -8.67 -2.47
CA ALA A 137 4.24 -8.94 -2.62
C ALA A 137 5.05 -8.78 -1.32
N GLY A 138 4.51 -8.08 -0.31
CA GLY A 138 5.21 -7.84 0.95
C GLY A 138 5.68 -9.10 1.67
N ALA A 139 4.97 -10.22 1.53
CA ALA A 139 5.40 -11.50 2.07
C ALA A 139 6.71 -12.01 1.46
N ALA A 140 6.97 -11.71 0.19
CA ALA A 140 8.19 -12.12 -0.50
C ALA A 140 9.44 -11.34 -0.04
N MET A 141 9.26 -10.20 0.63
CA MET A 141 10.38 -9.47 1.24
C MET A 141 11.12 -10.28 2.31
N ALA A 142 10.50 -11.35 2.83
CA ALA A 142 11.15 -12.29 3.75
C ALA A 142 12.17 -13.20 3.07
N LEU A 143 12.23 -13.22 1.73
CA LEU A 143 13.15 -14.01 0.94
C LEU A 143 14.40 -13.20 0.60
N ASN A 144 15.57 -13.82 0.71
CA ASN A 144 16.85 -13.16 0.36
C ASN A 144 16.94 -12.85 -1.14
N GLU A 145 16.42 -13.75 -1.98
CA GLU A 145 16.36 -13.60 -3.42
C GLU A 145 15.45 -12.48 -3.91
N CYS A 146 14.58 -11.96 -3.03
CA CYS A 146 13.71 -10.82 -3.29
C CYS A 146 14.22 -9.52 -2.64
N ALA A 147 15.51 -9.43 -2.33
CA ALA A 147 16.10 -8.28 -1.62
C ALA A 147 15.88 -6.93 -2.36
N GLU A 148 15.89 -6.95 -3.69
CA GLU A 148 15.65 -5.75 -4.52
C GLU A 148 14.28 -5.10 -4.25
N MET A 149 13.28 -5.87 -3.85
CA MET A 149 11.97 -5.32 -3.47
C MET A 149 12.01 -4.38 -2.26
N ARG A 150 13.10 -4.42 -1.48
CA ARG A 150 13.30 -3.56 -0.30
C ARG A 150 14.00 -2.26 -0.61
N ARG A 151 14.42 -2.06 -1.87
CA ARG A 151 15.13 -0.86 -2.29
C ARG A 151 14.23 0.37 -2.17
N GLY A 152 14.73 1.43 -1.52
CA GLY A 152 13.99 2.66 -1.29
C GLY A 152 12.99 2.62 -0.12
N LEU A 153 12.81 1.49 0.59
CA LEU A 153 11.91 1.41 1.75
C LEU A 153 12.37 2.29 2.93
N ASP A 154 13.63 2.67 2.98
CA ASP A 154 14.15 3.65 3.94
C ASP A 154 13.54 5.05 3.78
N ARG A 155 12.91 5.36 2.63
CA ARG A 155 12.25 6.63 2.32
C ARG A 155 10.73 6.61 2.55
N VAL A 156 10.17 5.45 2.88
CA VAL A 156 8.72 5.25 2.99
C VAL A 156 8.20 5.72 4.36
N ASP A 157 7.12 6.47 4.40
CA ASP A 157 6.49 6.91 5.64
C ASP A 157 5.59 5.84 6.26
N SER A 158 4.94 5.03 5.42
CA SER A 158 4.14 3.90 5.86
C SER A 158 4.08 2.78 4.81
N LEU A 159 3.96 1.55 5.30
CA LEU A 159 3.89 0.34 4.46
C LEU A 159 2.89 -0.63 5.05
N ASN A 160 2.11 -1.31 4.20
CA ASN A 160 1.32 -2.46 4.64
C ASN A 160 1.54 -3.69 3.77
N PHE A 161 1.35 -4.87 4.36
CA PHE A 161 1.14 -6.10 3.60
C PHE A 161 0.16 -7.04 4.28
N ASN A 162 -0.50 -7.90 3.48
CA ASN A 162 -1.54 -8.79 3.97
C ASN A 162 -0.97 -10.16 4.34
N LEU A 163 -0.90 -10.45 5.64
CA LEU A 163 -0.55 -11.78 6.15
C LEU A 163 -1.58 -12.83 5.72
N HIS A 164 -2.84 -12.42 5.50
CA HIS A 164 -3.92 -13.30 5.05
C HIS A 164 -3.91 -13.62 3.55
N LYS A 165 -2.97 -13.06 2.76
CA LYS A 165 -2.78 -13.45 1.35
C LYS A 165 -1.76 -14.56 1.21
N PHE A 166 -0.51 -14.31 1.59
CA PHE A 166 0.61 -15.16 1.23
C PHE A 166 1.34 -15.77 2.44
N MET A 167 0.91 -15.48 3.68
CA MET A 167 1.60 -15.89 4.91
C MET A 167 0.78 -16.86 5.77
N LEU A 168 -0.17 -17.60 5.17
CA LEU A 168 -0.97 -18.64 5.84
C LEU A 168 -1.81 -18.16 7.05
N VAL A 169 -1.98 -16.86 7.21
CA VAL A 169 -2.85 -16.32 8.25
C VAL A 169 -4.27 -16.19 7.71
N ASN A 170 -5.25 -16.73 8.42
CA ASN A 170 -6.65 -16.61 8.01
C ASN A 170 -7.09 -15.16 7.90
N PHE A 171 -7.98 -14.87 6.94
CA PHE A 171 -8.61 -13.58 6.78
C PHE A 171 -9.31 -13.16 8.11
N ASP A 172 -9.19 -11.96 8.61
CA ASP A 172 -8.58 -10.78 8.06
C ASP A 172 -7.30 -10.39 8.86
N CYS A 173 -6.23 -9.97 8.18
CA CYS A 173 -4.99 -9.57 8.83
C CYS A 173 -4.05 -8.83 7.86
N SER A 174 -3.91 -7.52 8.02
CA SER A 174 -2.96 -6.69 7.29
C SER A 174 -2.02 -6.01 8.28
N ALA A 175 -0.73 -6.28 8.19
CA ALA A 175 0.24 -5.60 9.02
C ALA A 175 0.62 -4.26 8.37
N MET A 176 0.63 -3.19 9.17
CA MET A 176 0.99 -1.85 8.74
C MET A 176 2.12 -1.33 9.62
N TRP A 177 3.14 -0.75 9.01
CA TRP A 177 4.24 -0.06 9.68
C TRP A 177 4.23 1.42 9.34
N LEU A 178 4.67 2.21 10.30
CA LEU A 178 4.75 3.66 10.26
C LEU A 178 6.17 4.08 10.64
N ARG A 179 6.77 4.98 9.88
CA ARG A 179 8.05 5.59 10.22
C ARG A 179 7.94 6.42 11.48
N ASP A 180 6.86 7.18 11.59
CA ASP A 180 6.51 7.95 12.78
C ASP A 180 5.03 7.76 13.12
N ALA A 181 4.80 6.99 14.17
CA ALA A 181 3.46 6.66 14.64
C ALA A 181 2.72 7.86 15.24
N ASN A 182 3.44 8.86 15.76
CA ASN A 182 2.82 10.04 16.36
C ASN A 182 1.97 10.79 15.33
N LYS A 183 2.43 10.87 14.08
CA LYS A 183 1.67 11.49 12.99
C LYS A 183 0.27 10.89 12.78
N VAL A 184 0.13 9.58 13.01
CA VAL A 184 -1.17 8.90 12.94
C VAL A 184 -1.98 9.18 14.21
N VAL A 185 -1.35 9.09 15.38
CA VAL A 185 -2.00 9.39 16.67
C VAL A 185 -2.58 10.81 16.65
N ASP A 186 -1.81 11.80 16.24
CA ASP A 186 -2.25 13.20 16.17
C ASP A 186 -3.46 13.38 15.25
N SER A 187 -3.51 12.60 14.16
CA SER A 187 -4.58 12.65 13.16
C SER A 187 -5.89 11.98 13.61
N PHE A 188 -5.81 10.98 14.49
CA PHE A 188 -6.96 10.16 14.93
C PHE A 188 -7.33 10.38 16.40
N ASN A 189 -6.60 11.22 17.13
CA ASN A 189 -6.85 11.44 18.55
C ASN A 189 -8.20 12.14 18.80
N VAL A 190 -9.06 11.45 19.54
CA VAL A 190 -10.31 12.01 20.07
C VAL A 190 -10.31 11.82 21.58
N ASP A 191 -10.00 12.88 22.31
CA ASP A 191 -9.96 12.84 23.77
C ASP A 191 -11.37 12.93 24.38
N ARG A 192 -11.80 11.85 25.00
CA ARG A 192 -13.07 11.75 25.74
C ARG A 192 -12.84 11.19 27.13
N ILE A 193 -13.44 11.78 28.13
CA ILE A 193 -13.23 11.46 29.54
C ILE A 193 -13.49 9.98 29.87
N TYR A 194 -14.47 9.34 29.23
CA TYR A 194 -14.83 7.92 29.46
C TYR A 194 -13.84 6.95 28.78
N LEU A 195 -12.91 7.44 27.94
CA LEU A 195 -11.86 6.64 27.32
C LEU A 195 -10.54 6.73 28.09
N LYS A 196 -10.43 7.65 29.05
CA LYS A 196 -9.21 7.85 29.84
C LYS A 196 -8.93 6.65 30.76
N HIS A 197 -7.70 6.25 30.83
CA HIS A 197 -7.24 5.18 31.71
C HIS A 197 -5.85 5.50 32.28
N LYS A 198 -5.48 4.79 33.36
CA LYS A 198 -4.24 5.04 34.12
C LYS A 198 -2.92 4.90 33.33
N TYR A 199 -2.98 4.34 32.14
CA TYR A 199 -1.81 4.15 31.27
C TYR A 199 -1.72 5.19 30.15
N GLU A 200 -2.63 6.15 30.11
CA GLU A 200 -2.65 7.21 29.10
C GLU A 200 -1.38 8.07 29.21
N GLY A 201 -0.78 8.39 28.06
CA GLY A 201 0.47 9.17 28.01
C GLY A 201 1.75 8.37 28.33
N GLN A 202 1.65 7.09 28.64
CA GLN A 202 2.84 6.27 28.81
C GLN A 202 3.38 5.86 27.44
N THR A 203 4.55 6.38 27.06
CA THR A 203 5.18 6.14 25.74
C THR A 203 5.48 4.67 25.45
N GLN A 204 5.50 3.82 26.49
CA GLN A 204 5.78 2.38 26.36
C GLN A 204 4.53 1.54 26.06
N ILE A 205 3.32 2.09 26.22
CA ILE A 205 2.06 1.37 26.00
C ILE A 205 1.26 2.11 24.93
N PRO A 206 1.31 1.65 23.65
CA PRO A 206 0.56 2.29 22.57
C PRO A 206 -0.94 2.08 22.77
N ASP A 207 -1.71 3.15 22.64
CA ASP A 207 -3.17 3.06 22.59
C ASP A 207 -3.60 2.95 21.13
N PHE A 208 -3.89 1.74 20.68
CA PHE A 208 -4.21 1.44 19.30
C PHE A 208 -5.54 2.03 18.81
N ARG A 209 -6.41 2.56 19.69
CA ARG A 209 -7.63 3.28 19.27
C ARG A 209 -7.30 4.49 18.39
N HIS A 210 -6.12 5.11 18.59
CA HIS A 210 -5.65 6.25 17.80
C HIS A 210 -4.84 5.87 16.55
N TRP A 211 -4.75 4.57 16.22
CA TRP A 211 -3.98 4.07 15.09
C TRP A 211 -4.86 3.39 14.02
N GLN A 212 -6.16 3.43 14.22
CA GLN A 212 -7.14 2.74 13.39
C GLN A 212 -8.47 3.51 13.37
N ILE A 213 -9.35 3.14 12.46
CA ILE A 213 -10.68 3.75 12.34
C ILE A 213 -11.63 3.25 13.45
N PRO A 214 -11.78 1.91 13.68
CA PRO A 214 -12.67 1.43 14.71
C PRO A 214 -12.10 1.62 16.11
N LEU A 215 -12.94 1.87 17.10
CA LEU A 215 -12.55 1.94 18.51
C LEU A 215 -12.12 0.55 19.03
N GLY A 216 -12.98 -0.44 18.89
CA GLY A 216 -12.68 -1.81 19.29
C GLY A 216 -11.88 -2.56 18.24
N ARG A 217 -11.17 -3.62 18.67
CA ARG A 217 -10.38 -4.44 17.76
C ARG A 217 -10.37 -5.92 18.14
N ARG A 218 -10.27 -6.77 17.15
CA ARG A 218 -10.08 -8.21 17.33
C ARG A 218 -8.64 -8.51 17.78
N PHE A 219 -8.47 -9.60 18.51
CA PHE A 219 -7.13 -10.08 18.88
C PHE A 219 -6.46 -10.82 17.70
N ARG A 220 -6.23 -10.09 16.59
CA ARG A 220 -5.61 -10.65 15.37
C ARG A 220 -4.18 -11.15 15.59
N ALA A 221 -3.46 -10.57 16.54
CA ALA A 221 -2.09 -10.97 16.85
C ALA A 221 -1.98 -12.44 17.26
N LEU A 222 -3.01 -13.01 17.89
CA LEU A 222 -3.01 -14.41 18.31
C LEU A 222 -2.85 -15.36 17.12
N LYS A 223 -3.61 -15.18 16.06
CA LYS A 223 -3.51 -16.04 14.86
C LYS A 223 -2.19 -15.87 14.13
N VAL A 224 -1.60 -14.67 14.11
CA VAL A 224 -0.24 -14.42 13.60
C VAL A 224 0.78 -15.20 14.42
N TRP A 225 0.71 -15.08 15.75
CA TRP A 225 1.60 -15.79 16.65
C TRP A 225 1.49 -17.32 16.49
N ILE A 226 0.28 -17.87 16.44
CA ILE A 226 0.05 -19.30 16.22
C ILE A 226 0.67 -19.74 14.89
N THR A 227 0.38 -19.05 13.79
CA THR A 227 0.94 -19.40 12.48
C THR A 227 2.46 -19.38 12.50
N PHE A 228 3.07 -18.35 13.06
CA PHE A 228 4.53 -18.22 13.10
C PHE A 228 5.18 -19.26 14.04
N ARG A 229 4.53 -19.62 15.13
CA ARG A 229 5.00 -20.68 16.04
C ARG A 229 4.87 -22.07 15.43
N THR A 230 3.80 -22.32 14.67
CA THR A 230 3.54 -23.64 14.07
C THR A 230 4.40 -23.88 12.83
N VAL A 231 4.51 -22.87 11.96
CA VAL A 231 5.16 -22.99 10.65
C VAL A 231 6.64 -22.59 10.71
N GLY A 232 6.97 -21.61 11.55
CA GLY A 232 8.30 -21.02 11.66
C GLY A 232 8.68 -20.14 10.46
N ALA A 233 9.77 -19.38 10.61
CA ALA A 233 10.22 -18.47 9.55
C ALA A 233 10.66 -19.20 8.28
N GLU A 234 11.38 -20.33 8.43
CA GLU A 234 11.83 -21.11 7.27
C GLU A 234 10.67 -21.84 6.58
N GLY A 235 9.67 -22.31 7.33
CA GLY A 235 8.47 -22.91 6.76
C GLY A 235 7.67 -21.89 5.94
N LEU A 236 7.54 -20.64 6.43
CA LEU A 236 6.89 -19.56 5.69
C LEU A 236 7.67 -19.19 4.42
N ARG A 237 9.01 -19.09 4.50
CA ARG A 237 9.85 -18.87 3.32
C ARG A 237 9.70 -19.99 2.29
N ALA A 238 9.73 -21.24 2.75
CA ALA A 238 9.53 -22.41 1.89
C ALA A 238 8.15 -22.39 1.23
N HIS A 239 7.11 -22.00 1.96
CA HIS A 239 5.76 -21.84 1.41
C HIS A 239 5.72 -20.80 0.29
N VAL A 240 6.27 -19.61 0.49
CA VAL A 240 6.33 -18.56 -0.55
C VAL A 240 7.09 -19.07 -1.78
N ARG A 241 8.28 -19.70 -1.61
CA ARG A 241 9.06 -20.27 -2.71
C ARG A 241 8.29 -21.33 -3.47
N LYS A 242 7.55 -22.20 -2.75
CA LYS A 242 6.71 -23.23 -3.39
C LYS A 242 5.70 -22.60 -4.35
N HIS A 243 5.02 -21.55 -3.97
CA HIS A 243 4.04 -20.86 -4.82
C HIS A 243 4.71 -20.16 -6.03
N ILE A 244 5.89 -19.58 -5.84
CA ILE A 244 6.68 -19.01 -6.95
C ILE A 244 7.06 -20.13 -7.93
N ASN A 245 7.51 -21.29 -7.45
CA ASN A 245 7.88 -22.42 -8.29
C ASN A 245 6.68 -23.03 -9.04
N LEU A 246 5.50 -23.07 -8.42
CA LEU A 246 4.27 -23.50 -9.10
C LEU A 246 3.90 -22.54 -10.25
N ALA A 247 4.08 -21.24 -10.06
CA ALA A 247 3.88 -20.26 -11.13
C ALA A 247 4.89 -20.43 -12.28
N VAL A 248 6.16 -20.75 -11.97
CA VAL A 248 7.15 -21.12 -13.00
C VAL A 248 6.71 -22.33 -13.81
N GLN A 249 6.24 -23.38 -13.14
CA GLN A 249 5.74 -24.59 -13.83
C GLN A 249 4.54 -24.25 -14.71
N PHE A 250 3.58 -23.47 -14.20
CA PHE A 250 2.41 -23.06 -14.98
C PHE A 250 2.79 -22.21 -16.18
N GLU A 251 3.69 -21.23 -16.03
CA GLU A 251 4.23 -20.44 -17.13
C GLU A 251 4.86 -21.31 -18.23
N ASN A 252 5.65 -22.35 -17.83
CA ASN A 252 6.27 -23.26 -18.78
C ASN A 252 5.24 -24.11 -19.54
N LEU A 253 4.17 -24.54 -18.87
CA LEU A 253 3.06 -25.27 -19.54
C LEU A 253 2.36 -24.36 -20.56
N LEU A 254 2.10 -23.10 -20.23
CA LEU A 254 1.51 -22.15 -21.15
C LEU A 254 2.40 -21.86 -22.36
N LYS A 255 3.73 -21.72 -22.14
CA LYS A 255 4.69 -21.50 -23.24
C LYS A 255 4.80 -22.70 -24.18
N ALA A 256 4.57 -23.92 -23.68
CA ALA A 256 4.54 -25.15 -24.49
C ALA A 256 3.24 -25.30 -25.31
N ASP A 257 2.17 -24.58 -24.97
CA ASP A 257 0.91 -24.64 -25.69
C ASP A 257 0.81 -23.44 -26.66
N SER A 258 0.83 -23.73 -27.94
CA SER A 258 0.80 -22.72 -29.00
C SER A 258 -0.45 -21.84 -29.05
N ARG A 259 -1.50 -22.21 -28.32
CA ARG A 259 -2.78 -21.48 -28.25
C ARG A 259 -2.72 -20.26 -27.33
N PHE A 260 -1.71 -20.19 -26.44
CA PHE A 260 -1.62 -19.12 -25.46
C PHE A 260 -0.38 -18.23 -25.65
N GLU A 261 -0.42 -17.06 -25.09
CA GLU A 261 0.72 -16.14 -24.97
C GLU A 261 0.77 -15.51 -23.58
N ILE A 262 2.00 -15.25 -23.11
CA ILE A 262 2.26 -14.50 -21.86
C ILE A 262 2.23 -13.03 -22.19
N VAL A 263 1.41 -12.24 -21.48
CA VAL A 263 1.16 -10.81 -21.76
C VAL A 263 1.88 -9.86 -20.81
N ALA A 264 2.40 -10.37 -19.71
CA ALA A 264 3.26 -9.62 -18.79
C ALA A 264 4.29 -10.56 -18.16
N PRO A 265 5.48 -10.08 -17.77
CA PRO A 265 6.46 -10.91 -17.09
C PRO A 265 5.87 -11.56 -15.84
N ARG A 266 6.10 -12.86 -15.66
CA ARG A 266 5.70 -13.54 -14.42
C ARG A 266 6.38 -12.90 -13.22
N ALA A 267 5.60 -12.58 -12.19
CA ALA A 267 6.13 -12.09 -10.93
C ALA A 267 5.50 -12.85 -9.74
N LEU A 268 6.34 -13.32 -8.84
CA LEU A 268 5.97 -14.18 -7.71
C LEU A 268 5.07 -15.34 -8.15
N GLY A 269 3.86 -15.44 -7.61
CA GLY A 269 2.88 -16.46 -7.93
C GLY A 269 1.90 -16.09 -9.04
N LEU A 270 2.08 -14.94 -9.73
CA LEU A 270 1.16 -14.45 -10.75
C LEU A 270 1.69 -14.70 -12.16
N VAL A 271 0.85 -15.27 -13.04
CA VAL A 271 1.11 -15.46 -14.46
C VAL A 271 -0.02 -14.81 -15.24
N CYS A 272 0.31 -13.83 -16.08
CA CYS A 272 -0.63 -13.13 -16.94
C CYS A 272 -0.57 -13.72 -18.35
N PHE A 273 -1.67 -14.29 -18.82
CA PHE A 273 -1.73 -14.94 -20.13
C PHE A 273 -3.09 -14.71 -20.79
N ARG A 274 -3.14 -14.91 -22.11
CA ARG A 274 -4.38 -14.91 -22.87
C ARG A 274 -4.31 -15.94 -24.02
N PRO A 275 -5.46 -16.35 -24.58
CA PRO A 275 -5.46 -17.03 -25.88
C PRO A 275 -4.86 -16.13 -26.95
N LYS A 276 -4.09 -16.70 -27.88
CA LYS A 276 -3.64 -15.96 -29.06
C LYS A 276 -4.82 -15.59 -29.95
N GLY A 277 -4.77 -14.42 -30.54
CA GLY A 277 -5.80 -13.86 -31.40
C GLY A 277 -6.26 -12.48 -30.95
N ASP A 278 -7.46 -12.12 -31.30
CA ASP A 278 -8.04 -10.83 -30.91
C ASP A 278 -8.57 -10.83 -29.47
N ASN A 279 -8.90 -9.65 -28.98
CA ASN A 279 -9.42 -9.48 -27.63
C ASN A 279 -10.82 -10.10 -27.45
N GLU A 280 -11.57 -10.32 -28.54
CA GLU A 280 -12.89 -10.94 -28.49
C GLU A 280 -12.81 -12.39 -28.00
N ILE A 281 -11.79 -13.15 -28.43
CA ILE A 281 -11.55 -14.53 -27.98
C ILE A 281 -11.28 -14.55 -26.45
N THR A 282 -10.49 -13.57 -25.96
CA THR A 282 -10.23 -13.43 -24.51
C THR A 282 -11.51 -13.07 -23.76
N ALA A 283 -12.32 -12.15 -24.27
CA ALA A 283 -13.59 -11.75 -23.66
C ALA A 283 -14.57 -12.94 -23.58
N GLN A 284 -14.70 -13.73 -24.65
CA GLN A 284 -15.53 -14.93 -24.67
C GLN A 284 -15.05 -15.99 -23.67
N LEU A 285 -13.72 -16.17 -23.51
CA LEU A 285 -13.18 -17.07 -22.50
C LEU A 285 -13.57 -16.61 -21.09
N LEU A 286 -13.40 -15.31 -20.78
CA LEU A 286 -13.75 -14.75 -19.48
C LEU A 286 -15.25 -14.84 -19.16
N GLN A 287 -16.11 -14.78 -20.17
CA GLN A 287 -17.56 -14.95 -19.98
C GLN A 287 -17.97 -16.40 -19.65
N ARG A 288 -17.13 -17.37 -20.00
CA ARG A 288 -17.40 -18.81 -19.77
C ARG A 288 -16.79 -19.35 -18.47
N LEU A 289 -15.91 -18.59 -17.83
CA LEU A 289 -15.29 -18.91 -16.53
C LEU A 289 -16.10 -18.30 -15.38
#